data_3f577adbedc84b77416b05a0d29b672f
#
_entry.id   3f577adbedc84b77416b05a0d29b672f
#
_cell.length_a   1.000
_cell.length_b   1.000
_cell.length_c   1.000
_cell.angle_alpha   90.00
_cell.angle_beta   90.00
_cell.angle_gamma   90.00
#
_symmetry.space_group_name_H-M   'P 1'
#
loop_
_entity.id
_entity.type
_entity.pdbx_description
1 polymer ?
#
loop_
_entity_poly.entity_id
_entity_poly.type
_entity_poly.pdbx_seq_one_letter_code
_entity_poly.pdbx_strand_id
1 'polypeptide(L)'
;RDSLEFLPQEVFTDVTEGERKIADLVVRASFRNQDALFIIHTEHQSYSQPEFNRRMFTYFARLHEKFALPVYPVVIYSHDSPLTLEPNSYQVEFPGWKVLEFNYRVIQLNQLQWQDFVNQQNPVASALMSKMRMDAGERPTVKLMSLQLLVSLGLN
;
A
#
# COMPACT_ATOMS: atom_id res chain seq x y z
N ARG A 1 2.35 -9.68 22.89
CA ARG A 1 3.26 -9.64 21.72
C ARG A 1 2.40 -9.52 20.49
N ASP A 2 2.51 -8.40 19.78
CA ASP A 2 1.88 -8.23 18.48
C ASP A 2 2.57 -9.23 17.53
N SER A 3 1.84 -10.24 17.06
CA SER A 3 2.38 -11.22 16.12
C SER A 3 2.08 -10.73 14.71
N LEU A 4 3.13 -10.37 13.97
CA LEU A 4 3.07 -10.17 12.54
C LEU A 4 3.59 -11.44 11.86
N GLU A 5 2.81 -12.00 10.96
CA GLU A 5 3.19 -13.15 10.15
C GLU A 5 3.17 -12.75 8.68
N PHE A 6 4.32 -12.82 8.01
CA PHE A 6 4.39 -12.61 6.57
C PHE A 6 3.86 -13.85 5.85
N LEU A 7 2.88 -13.64 4.99
CA LEU A 7 2.27 -14.71 4.21
C LEU A 7 2.90 -14.81 2.81
N PRO A 8 2.81 -15.97 2.15
CA PRO A 8 3.30 -16.12 0.79
C PRO A 8 2.65 -15.10 -0.15
N GLN A 9 3.47 -14.43 -0.94
CA GLN A 9 3.04 -13.43 -1.92
C GLN A 9 2.32 -14.06 -3.13
N GLU A 10 2.59 -15.34 -3.43
CA GLU A 10 1.88 -16.08 -4.47
C GLU A 10 0.45 -16.35 -4.03
N VAL A 11 -0.43 -15.45 -4.40
CA VAL A 11 -1.82 -15.58 -3.97
C VAL A 11 -2.58 -16.54 -4.86
N PHE A 12 -2.25 -16.65 -6.17
CA PHE A 12 -2.96 -17.55 -7.09
C PHE A 12 -2.15 -17.86 -8.37
N THR A 13 -2.28 -19.11 -8.83
CA THR A 13 -2.12 -19.48 -10.22
C THR A 13 -3.53 -19.47 -10.84
N ASP A 14 -3.79 -18.59 -11.79
CA ASP A 14 -5.03 -18.65 -12.57
C ASP A 14 -4.95 -19.86 -13.49
N VAL A 15 -5.84 -20.83 -13.27
CA VAL A 15 -5.80 -22.14 -13.97
C VAL A 15 -6.12 -21.99 -15.45
N THR A 16 -6.74 -20.88 -15.87
CA THR A 16 -7.19 -20.64 -17.24
C THR A 16 -6.21 -19.87 -18.12
N GLU A 17 -5.32 -19.03 -17.57
CA GLU A 17 -4.42 -18.17 -18.34
C GLU A 17 -2.94 -18.27 -17.95
N GLY A 18 -2.59 -19.04 -16.93
CA GLY A 18 -1.20 -19.24 -16.50
C GLY A 18 -0.51 -17.99 -15.91
N GLU A 19 -1.23 -16.91 -15.73
CA GLU A 19 -0.69 -15.70 -15.09
C GLU A 19 -0.61 -15.87 -13.57
N ARG A 20 0.61 -15.83 -13.06
CA ARG A 20 0.85 -15.70 -11.61
C ARG A 20 0.53 -14.29 -11.17
N LYS A 21 -0.49 -14.13 -10.35
CA LYS A 21 -0.78 -12.86 -9.68
C LYS A 21 -0.09 -12.85 -8.32
N ILE A 22 0.94 -12.03 -8.21
CA ILE A 22 1.77 -11.88 -7.02
C ILE A 22 1.37 -10.57 -6.36
N ALA A 23 0.96 -10.60 -5.08
CA ALA A 23 0.78 -9.43 -4.25
C ALA A 23 2.15 -8.95 -3.71
N ASP A 24 2.38 -7.64 -3.63
CA ASP A 24 3.69 -7.13 -3.19
C ASP A 24 3.97 -7.50 -1.74
N LEU A 25 2.99 -7.37 -0.85
CA LEU A 25 3.13 -7.72 0.56
C LEU A 25 1.80 -8.18 1.15
N VAL A 26 1.81 -9.34 1.80
CA VAL A 26 0.65 -9.87 2.54
C VAL A 26 1.09 -10.23 3.96
N VAL A 27 0.45 -9.63 4.97
CA VAL A 27 0.78 -9.81 6.37
C VAL A 27 -0.48 -10.17 7.15
N ARG A 28 -0.41 -11.22 7.96
CA ARG A 28 -1.41 -11.52 8.99
C ARG A 28 -1.05 -10.74 10.25
N ALA A 29 -2.00 -10.00 10.80
CA ALA A 29 -1.83 -9.22 12.02
C ALA A 29 -3.02 -9.40 12.97
N SER A 30 -2.80 -9.15 14.25
CA SER A 30 -3.85 -9.10 15.27
C SER A 30 -4.03 -7.67 15.79
N PHE A 31 -5.27 -7.30 16.10
CA PHE A 31 -5.53 -6.05 16.81
C PHE A 31 -5.04 -6.16 18.26
N ARG A 32 -4.47 -5.09 18.78
CA ARG A 32 -4.18 -4.99 20.22
C ARG A 32 -5.45 -5.18 21.04
N ASN A 33 -5.43 -6.15 21.97
CA ASN A 33 -6.52 -6.49 22.87
C ASN A 33 -7.83 -6.99 22.17
N GLN A 34 -7.75 -7.51 20.97
CA GLN A 34 -8.87 -8.17 20.29
C GLN A 34 -8.40 -9.48 19.68
N ASP A 35 -9.17 -10.54 19.85
CA ASP A 35 -8.93 -11.86 19.25
C ASP A 35 -9.26 -11.91 17.75
N ALA A 36 -9.22 -10.76 17.07
CA ALA A 36 -9.50 -10.66 15.64
C ALA A 36 -8.21 -10.65 14.84
N LEU A 37 -8.06 -11.60 13.95
CA LEU A 37 -7.00 -11.63 12.95
C LEU A 37 -7.49 -10.90 11.69
N PHE A 38 -6.59 -10.19 11.03
CA PHE A 38 -6.86 -9.57 9.73
C PHE A 38 -5.60 -9.63 8.85
N ILE A 39 -5.81 -9.45 7.55
CA ILE A 39 -4.73 -9.43 6.56
C ILE A 39 -4.51 -8.00 6.10
N ILE A 40 -3.27 -7.54 6.16
CA ILE A 40 -2.83 -6.30 5.51
C ILE A 40 -2.29 -6.70 4.13
N HIS A 41 -2.92 -6.18 3.10
CA HIS A 41 -2.48 -6.33 1.72
C HIS A 41 -1.97 -4.97 1.23
N THR A 42 -0.69 -4.88 0.90
CA THR A 42 -0.05 -3.65 0.43
C THR A 42 0.49 -3.86 -0.98
N GLU A 43 0.15 -2.95 -1.87
CA GLU A 43 0.68 -2.84 -3.23
C GLU A 43 1.49 -1.56 -3.37
N HIS A 44 2.59 -1.61 -4.10
CA HIS A 44 3.41 -0.46 -4.43
C HIS A 44 3.30 -0.12 -5.91
N GLN A 45 2.98 1.13 -6.22
CA GLN A 45 2.84 1.60 -7.60
C GLN A 45 3.77 2.79 -7.86
N SER A 46 4.65 2.63 -8.84
CA SER A 46 5.58 3.68 -9.29
C SER A 46 5.01 4.54 -10.43
N TYR A 47 3.86 4.18 -10.96
CA TYR A 47 3.13 4.92 -12.00
C TYR A 47 1.64 4.61 -11.92
N SER A 48 0.79 5.49 -12.47
CA SER A 48 -0.65 5.24 -12.56
C SER A 48 -0.93 4.17 -13.62
N GLN A 49 -1.78 3.20 -13.28
CA GLN A 49 -2.17 2.11 -14.18
C GLN A 49 -3.68 2.12 -14.40
N PRO A 50 -4.14 2.06 -15.65
CA PRO A 50 -5.53 1.75 -15.95
C PRO A 50 -5.94 0.44 -15.25
N GLU A 51 -7.19 0.34 -14.81
CA GLU A 51 -7.75 -0.88 -14.18
C GLU A 51 -7.06 -1.32 -12.87
N PHE A 52 -6.20 -0.49 -12.27
CA PHE A 52 -5.55 -0.83 -11.01
C PHE A 52 -6.55 -1.09 -9.89
N ASN A 53 -7.61 -0.29 -9.81
CA ASN A 53 -8.69 -0.45 -8.84
C ASN A 53 -9.40 -1.81 -8.96
N ARG A 54 -9.63 -2.31 -10.18
CA ARG A 54 -10.16 -3.66 -10.43
C ARG A 54 -9.18 -4.73 -9.97
N ARG A 55 -7.88 -4.54 -10.18
CA ARG A 55 -6.82 -5.46 -9.72
C ARG A 55 -6.80 -5.53 -8.19
N MET A 56 -6.89 -4.40 -7.49
CA MET A 56 -6.97 -4.34 -6.03
C MET A 56 -8.19 -5.12 -5.50
N PHE A 57 -9.35 -4.97 -6.12
CA PHE A 57 -10.52 -5.76 -5.79
C PHE A 57 -10.31 -7.26 -5.99
N THR A 58 -9.69 -7.65 -7.11
CA THR A 58 -9.39 -9.07 -7.39
C THR A 58 -8.49 -9.67 -6.31
N TYR A 59 -7.44 -8.98 -5.88
CA TYR A 59 -6.58 -9.42 -4.80
C TYR A 59 -7.32 -9.52 -3.47
N PHE A 60 -8.10 -8.50 -3.12
CA PHE A 60 -8.94 -8.51 -1.92
C PHE A 60 -9.87 -9.72 -1.89
N ALA A 61 -10.64 -9.94 -2.96
CA ALA A 61 -11.62 -11.01 -3.02
C ALA A 61 -10.95 -12.39 -2.83
N ARG A 62 -9.82 -12.60 -3.48
CA ARG A 62 -9.09 -13.86 -3.41
C ARG A 62 -8.38 -14.09 -2.07
N LEU A 63 -7.81 -13.04 -1.46
CA LEU A 63 -7.25 -13.15 -0.12
C LEU A 63 -8.34 -13.45 0.91
N HIS A 64 -9.48 -12.77 0.80
CA HIS A 64 -10.62 -13.02 1.67
C HIS A 64 -11.15 -14.45 1.53
N GLU A 65 -11.31 -14.96 0.31
CA GLU A 65 -11.70 -16.33 0.03
C GLU A 65 -10.70 -17.35 0.63
N LYS A 66 -9.41 -17.16 0.37
CA LYS A 66 -8.35 -18.08 0.77
C LYS A 66 -8.20 -18.21 2.28
N PHE A 67 -8.29 -17.09 3.00
CA PHE A 67 -7.98 -17.05 4.44
C PHE A 67 -9.21 -16.94 5.32
N ALA A 68 -10.39 -16.63 4.76
CA ALA A 68 -11.63 -16.37 5.49
C ALA A 68 -11.48 -15.33 6.62
N LEU A 69 -10.61 -14.34 6.40
CA LEU A 69 -10.29 -13.25 7.34
C LEU A 69 -10.62 -11.90 6.71
N PRO A 70 -10.89 -10.86 7.54
CA PRO A 70 -10.94 -9.49 7.04
C PRO A 70 -9.62 -9.11 6.37
N VAL A 71 -9.69 -8.42 5.23
CA VAL A 71 -8.53 -7.92 4.48
C VAL A 71 -8.53 -6.41 4.54
N TYR A 72 -7.40 -5.82 4.92
CA TYR A 72 -7.18 -4.37 4.93
C TYR A 72 -6.31 -3.98 3.73
N PRO A 73 -6.92 -3.54 2.62
CA PRO A 73 -6.19 -3.27 1.39
C PRO A 73 -5.58 -1.87 1.42
N VAL A 74 -4.27 -1.78 1.13
CA VAL A 74 -3.50 -0.54 1.07
C VAL A 74 -2.71 -0.47 -0.22
N VAL A 75 -2.65 0.69 -0.84
CA VAL A 75 -1.74 0.97 -1.95
C VAL A 75 -0.86 2.17 -1.62
N ILE A 76 0.42 2.07 -1.98
CA ILE A 76 1.40 3.15 -1.85
C ILE A 76 1.80 3.59 -3.26
N TYR A 77 1.44 4.80 -3.65
CA TYR A 77 1.89 5.41 -4.89
C TYR A 77 3.14 6.23 -4.66
N SER A 78 4.21 5.94 -5.41
CA SER A 78 5.52 6.60 -5.29
C SER A 78 5.94 7.38 -6.54
N HIS A 79 5.02 7.58 -7.51
CA HIS A 79 5.30 8.38 -8.69
C HIS A 79 5.37 9.87 -8.33
N ASP A 80 6.24 10.60 -9.04
CA ASP A 80 6.40 12.04 -8.86
C ASP A 80 5.25 12.83 -9.55
N SER A 81 4.67 12.26 -10.60
CA SER A 81 3.62 12.85 -11.45
C SER A 81 2.71 11.73 -11.99
N PRO A 82 1.40 11.98 -12.18
CA PRO A 82 0.68 13.24 -11.93
C PRO A 82 0.44 13.53 -10.43
N LEU A 83 0.09 14.79 -10.11
CA LEU A 83 -0.30 15.20 -8.75
C LEU A 83 -1.80 15.02 -8.49
N THR A 84 -2.56 14.57 -9.47
CA THR A 84 -3.97 14.23 -9.27
C THR A 84 -4.11 13.07 -8.30
N LEU A 85 -5.17 13.10 -7.49
CA LEU A 85 -5.44 12.00 -6.57
C LEU A 85 -5.77 10.73 -7.33
N GLU A 86 -5.13 9.64 -6.95
CA GLU A 86 -5.42 8.32 -7.47
C GLU A 86 -6.76 7.80 -6.92
N PRO A 87 -7.50 6.99 -7.72
CA PRO A 87 -8.73 6.37 -7.24
C PRO A 87 -8.49 5.50 -6.01
N ASN A 88 -9.46 5.50 -5.10
CA ASN A 88 -9.44 4.70 -3.87
C ASN A 88 -10.58 3.69 -3.80
N SER A 89 -11.30 3.49 -4.92
CA SER A 89 -12.43 2.57 -4.98
C SER A 89 -12.57 1.89 -6.33
N TYR A 90 -13.25 0.76 -6.32
CA TYR A 90 -13.74 0.06 -7.51
C TYR A 90 -15.23 -0.19 -7.37
N GLN A 91 -16.01 0.07 -8.40
CA GLN A 91 -17.45 -0.03 -8.38
C GLN A 91 -17.96 -0.80 -9.59
N VAL A 92 -19.05 -1.55 -9.38
CA VAL A 92 -19.83 -2.19 -10.45
C VAL A 92 -21.27 -1.72 -10.30
N GLU A 93 -21.77 -1.04 -11.33
CA GLU A 93 -23.08 -0.41 -11.30
C GLU A 93 -23.90 -0.77 -12.54
N PHE A 94 -25.20 -0.88 -12.34
CA PHE A 94 -26.23 -0.89 -13.37
C PHE A 94 -27.12 0.35 -13.19
N PRO A 95 -27.89 0.76 -14.20
CA PRO A 95 -28.84 1.84 -14.05
C PRO A 95 -29.75 1.65 -12.84
N GLY A 96 -29.62 2.55 -11.87
CA GLY A 96 -30.40 2.52 -10.62
C GLY A 96 -29.97 1.47 -9.58
N TRP A 97 -28.89 0.71 -9.82
CA TRP A 97 -28.44 -0.32 -8.87
C TRP A 97 -26.91 -0.43 -8.81
N LYS A 98 -26.35 -0.12 -7.65
CA LYS A 98 -24.93 -0.38 -7.34
C LYS A 98 -24.78 -1.80 -6.80
N VAL A 99 -24.13 -2.67 -7.58
CA VAL A 99 -23.92 -4.08 -7.24
C VAL A 99 -22.75 -4.27 -6.28
N LEU A 100 -21.68 -3.47 -6.49
CA LEU A 100 -20.43 -3.56 -5.71
C LEU A 100 -19.86 -2.18 -5.48
N GLU A 101 -19.42 -1.95 -4.25
CA GLU A 101 -18.54 -0.85 -3.89
C GLU A 101 -17.40 -1.39 -3.01
N PHE A 102 -16.20 -1.38 -3.55
CA PHE A 102 -14.99 -1.80 -2.86
C PHE A 102 -14.09 -0.60 -2.63
N ASN A 103 -13.69 -0.37 -1.39
CA ASN A 103 -12.82 0.74 -1.00
C ASN A 103 -11.49 0.22 -0.47
N TYR A 104 -10.40 0.95 -0.77
CA TYR A 104 -9.06 0.65 -0.27
C TYR A 104 -8.33 1.93 0.16
N ARG A 105 -7.33 1.78 1.03
CA ARG A 105 -6.52 2.92 1.49
C ARG A 105 -5.47 3.28 0.45
N VAL A 106 -5.39 4.57 0.15
CA VAL A 106 -4.38 5.15 -0.73
C VAL A 106 -3.42 5.99 0.10
N ILE A 107 -2.13 5.70 -0.03
CA ILE A 107 -1.04 6.52 0.46
C ILE A 107 -0.28 7.02 -0.77
N GLN A 108 -0.53 8.25 -1.17
CA GLN A 108 0.09 8.86 -2.34
C GLN A 108 1.22 9.78 -1.87
N LEU A 109 2.48 9.35 -2.04
CA LEU A 109 3.63 10.01 -1.43
C LEU A 109 3.84 11.44 -1.93
N ASN A 110 3.56 11.73 -3.21
CA ASN A 110 3.65 13.08 -3.77
C ASN A 110 2.58 14.06 -3.24
N GLN A 111 1.64 13.60 -2.40
CA GLN A 111 0.68 14.43 -1.68
C GLN A 111 1.11 14.72 -0.24
N LEU A 112 2.09 13.99 0.28
CA LEU A 112 2.58 14.13 1.66
C LEU A 112 3.75 15.13 1.68
N GLN A 113 3.77 16.00 2.70
CA GLN A 113 4.88 16.92 2.93
C GLN A 113 5.98 16.20 3.73
N TRP A 114 7.20 16.17 3.22
CA TRP A 114 8.32 15.50 3.90
C TRP A 114 8.62 16.08 5.29
N GLN A 115 8.36 17.38 5.49
CA GLN A 115 8.59 18.09 6.76
C GLN A 115 7.78 17.51 7.91
N ASP A 116 6.60 16.96 7.63
CA ASP A 116 5.73 16.35 8.66
C ASP A 116 6.32 15.06 9.24
N PHE A 117 7.31 14.48 8.55
CA PHE A 117 7.89 13.18 8.90
C PHE A 117 9.33 13.25 9.41
N VAL A 118 10.04 14.36 9.20
CA VAL A 118 11.47 14.50 9.53
C VAL A 118 11.78 14.30 11.01
N ASN A 119 10.84 14.63 11.90
CA ASN A 119 11.00 14.49 13.34
C ASN A 119 10.35 13.21 13.92
N GLN A 120 9.80 12.36 13.05
CA GLN A 120 9.19 11.11 13.48
C GLN A 120 10.25 10.01 13.52
N GLN A 121 10.33 9.30 14.65
CA GLN A 121 11.18 8.10 14.77
C GLN A 121 10.52 6.90 14.08
N ASN A 122 10.21 7.06 12.79
CA ASN A 122 9.54 6.06 11.99
C ASN A 122 10.42 5.68 10.79
N PRO A 123 11.02 4.49 10.79
CA PRO A 123 11.94 4.07 9.74
C PRO A 123 11.27 3.97 8.36
N VAL A 124 10.00 3.58 8.31
CA VAL A 124 9.26 3.49 7.04
C VAL A 124 9.03 4.87 6.45
N ALA A 125 8.59 5.84 7.27
CA ALA A 125 8.43 7.21 6.83
C ALA A 125 9.78 7.81 6.37
N SER A 126 10.86 7.57 7.12
CA SER A 126 12.21 8.02 6.76
C SER A 126 12.65 7.45 5.40
N ALA A 127 12.42 6.15 5.15
CA ALA A 127 12.77 5.53 3.86
C ALA A 127 11.97 6.10 2.69
N LEU A 128 10.71 6.44 2.89
CA LEU A 128 9.80 6.94 1.86
C LEU A 128 9.85 8.47 1.67
N MET A 129 10.47 9.20 2.61
CA MET A 129 10.49 10.66 2.64
C MET A 129 11.06 11.28 1.34
N SER A 130 12.03 10.63 0.70
CA SER A 130 12.64 11.08 -0.56
C SER A 130 11.69 11.02 -1.77
N LYS A 131 10.51 10.40 -1.62
CA LYS A 131 9.43 10.30 -2.60
C LYS A 131 8.23 11.20 -2.29
N MET A 132 8.26 11.88 -1.16
CA MET A 132 7.23 12.83 -0.78
C MET A 132 7.37 14.15 -1.54
N ARG A 133 6.36 15.01 -1.40
CA ARG A 133 6.31 16.31 -2.05
C ARG A 133 7.46 17.20 -1.55
N MET A 134 8.24 17.75 -2.49
CA MET A 134 9.33 18.66 -2.22
C MET A 134 9.64 19.50 -3.46
N ASP A 135 10.28 20.63 -3.27
CA ASP A 135 10.81 21.42 -4.36
C ASP A 135 12.05 20.78 -4.99
N ALA A 136 12.29 21.05 -6.27
CA ALA A 136 13.39 20.41 -7.00
C ALA A 136 14.77 20.64 -6.35
N GLY A 137 14.98 21.81 -5.74
CA GLY A 137 16.22 22.16 -5.02
C GLY A 137 16.38 21.44 -3.69
N GLU A 138 15.33 20.95 -3.08
CA GLU A 138 15.36 20.25 -1.78
C GLU A 138 15.74 18.78 -1.89
N ARG A 139 15.57 18.17 -3.08
CA ARG A 139 15.75 16.71 -3.29
C ARG A 139 17.07 16.15 -2.75
N PRO A 140 18.26 16.77 -2.98
CA PRO A 140 19.52 16.23 -2.44
C PRO A 140 19.55 16.25 -0.91
N THR A 141 19.07 17.35 -0.32
CA THR A 141 19.02 17.54 1.13
C THR A 141 18.08 16.53 1.79
N VAL A 142 16.86 16.36 1.24
CA VAL A 142 15.87 15.41 1.78
C VAL A 142 16.36 13.97 1.69
N LYS A 143 17.04 13.60 0.58
CA LYS A 143 17.66 12.28 0.44
C LYS A 143 18.74 12.04 1.51
N LEU A 144 19.61 13.03 1.75
CA LEU A 144 20.63 12.93 2.77
C LEU A 144 20.00 12.77 4.17
N MET A 145 19.02 13.60 4.50
CA MET A 145 18.28 13.52 5.78
C MET A 145 17.59 12.16 5.94
N SER A 146 16.95 11.65 4.91
CA SER A 146 16.35 10.31 4.90
C SER A 146 17.36 9.24 5.29
N LEU A 147 18.54 9.23 4.67
CA LEU A 147 19.62 8.30 4.98
C LEU A 147 20.15 8.47 6.41
N GLN A 148 20.36 9.71 6.85
CA GLN A 148 20.82 10.00 8.22
C GLN A 148 19.83 9.48 9.28
N LEU A 149 18.52 9.68 9.05
CA LEU A 149 17.48 9.18 9.93
C LEU A 149 17.48 7.65 10.00
N LEU A 150 17.60 6.97 8.86
CA LEU A 150 17.67 5.50 8.81
C LEU A 150 18.88 4.97 9.57
N VAL A 151 20.05 5.57 9.40
CA VAL A 151 21.28 5.22 10.13
C VAL A 151 21.11 5.46 11.63
N SER A 152 20.51 6.59 12.04
CA SER A 152 20.27 6.92 13.45
C SER A 152 19.30 5.95 14.15
N LEU A 153 18.41 5.32 13.36
CA LEU A 153 17.48 4.29 13.85
C LEU A 153 18.08 2.87 13.84
N GLY A 154 19.36 2.72 13.50
CA GLY A 154 20.07 1.44 13.49
C GLY A 154 19.70 0.52 12.32
N LEU A 155 19.15 1.10 11.25
CA LEU A 155 18.85 0.38 10.02
C LEU A 155 19.97 0.66 9.00
N ASN A 156 20.85 -0.31 8.83
CA ASN A 156 21.94 -0.29 7.83
C ASN A 156 21.54 -1.02 6.55
#